data_09f9bcb8ab91039a6bc7c7e70c4d98d5
#
_entry.id   09f9bcb8ab91039a6bc7c7e70c4d98d5
#
_cell.length_a   1.000
_cell.length_b   1.000
_cell.length_c   1.000
_cell.angle_alpha   90.00
_cell.angle_beta   90.00
_cell.angle_gamma   90.00
#
_symmetry.space_group_name_H-M   'P 1'
#
loop_
_entity.id
_entity.type
_entity.pdbx_description
1 polymer ?
#
loop_
_entity_poly.entity_id
_entity_poly.type
_entity_poly.pdbx_seq_one_letter_code
_entity_poly.pdbx_strand_id
1 'polypeptide(L)'
;MIKFVSVLALLTTITFSGVAQKKGGWYEKHMTTHSKEQLATNKSRLDATVIATQREAEIMMREREDGISFESASLIDDLLKEAATHIGKRYSLGSKGPKTFDCSGFSGYVYRQFGYSIGACSRDQYKYGAHVDRKDLRKGDLVFFTSRSSGRNVGHVGIVWEVDKQSGSFKFIHASTRGGIKISDFEGYYVKRYVGARRVID
;
A
#
# COMPACT_ATOMS: atom_id res chain seq x y z
N MET A 1 31.41 -4.60 21.17
CA MET A 1 30.31 -4.43 22.15
C MET A 1 29.73 -3.04 21.99
N ILE A 2 28.76 -2.87 21.08
CA ILE A 2 28.04 -1.61 20.87
C ILE A 2 26.66 -1.80 21.43
N LYS A 3 26.33 -1.01 22.45
CA LYS A 3 25.08 -1.07 23.20
C LYS A 3 23.93 -0.68 22.28
N PHE A 4 22.98 -1.62 22.08
CA PHE A 4 21.65 -1.34 21.56
C PHE A 4 20.97 -0.35 22.51
N VAL A 5 20.90 0.92 22.12
CA VAL A 5 20.02 1.87 22.76
C VAL A 5 18.65 1.64 22.14
N SER A 6 17.82 0.96 22.90
CA SER A 6 16.41 0.76 22.61
C SER A 6 15.71 2.12 22.58
N VAL A 7 15.35 2.62 21.39
CA VAL A 7 14.44 3.77 21.22
C VAL A 7 13.00 3.28 21.36
N LEU A 8 12.76 2.51 22.41
CA LEU A 8 11.43 2.04 22.77
C LEU A 8 11.03 2.63 24.13
N ALA A 9 10.99 3.93 24.22
CA ALA A 9 10.35 4.55 25.39
C ALA A 9 10.27 6.07 25.22
N LEU A 10 9.31 6.54 24.43
CA LEU A 10 8.70 7.87 24.65
C LEU A 10 7.29 7.89 24.04
N LEU A 11 6.55 6.80 24.17
CA LEU A 11 5.11 6.87 24.34
C LEU A 11 4.90 7.10 25.84
N THR A 12 5.20 8.30 26.30
CA THR A 12 4.60 8.77 27.54
C THR A 12 3.11 8.85 27.29
N THR A 13 2.42 7.77 27.65
CA THR A 13 1.01 7.84 27.99
C THR A 13 0.90 8.96 29.04
N ILE A 14 0.48 10.13 28.61
CA ILE A 14 -0.05 11.13 29.52
C ILE A 14 -1.31 10.48 30.07
N THR A 15 -1.14 9.69 31.11
CA THR A 15 -2.23 9.27 31.98
C THR A 15 -2.69 10.54 32.70
N PHE A 16 -3.67 11.19 32.08
CA PHE A 16 -4.45 12.20 32.79
C PHE A 16 -5.08 11.49 33.96
N SER A 17 -4.45 11.63 35.13
CA SER A 17 -4.92 11.08 36.39
C SER A 17 -6.38 11.49 36.64
N GLY A 18 -7.18 10.57 37.17
CA GLY A 18 -8.65 10.62 37.30
C GLY A 18 -9.32 11.84 37.96
N VAL A 19 -8.58 12.91 38.26
CA VAL A 19 -9.11 14.21 38.69
C VAL A 19 -9.65 15.04 37.52
N ALA A 20 -9.14 14.84 36.28
CA ALA A 20 -9.61 15.56 35.10
C ALA A 20 -10.92 15.00 34.54
N GLN A 21 -11.21 13.73 34.79
CA GLN A 21 -12.41 13.07 34.23
C GLN A 21 -13.72 13.55 34.91
N LYS A 22 -13.70 13.97 36.16
CA LYS A 22 -14.89 14.52 36.85
C LYS A 22 -15.20 15.99 36.51
N LYS A 23 -14.21 16.76 36.00
CA LYS A 23 -14.42 18.16 35.58
C LYS A 23 -14.72 18.30 34.08
N GLY A 24 -14.44 17.28 33.25
CA GLY A 24 -14.65 17.31 31.79
C GLY A 24 -16.11 17.54 31.40
N GLY A 25 -17.04 16.89 32.05
CA GLY A 25 -18.47 17.04 31.78
C GLY A 25 -19.04 18.43 32.02
N TRP A 26 -18.50 19.18 33.02
CA TRP A 26 -18.94 20.55 33.27
C TRP A 26 -18.44 21.53 32.20
N TYR A 27 -17.19 21.40 31.78
CA TYR A 27 -16.60 22.23 30.72
C TYR A 27 -17.31 22.03 29.38
N GLU A 28 -17.57 20.79 29.01
CA GLU A 28 -18.27 20.45 27.76
C GLU A 28 -19.67 21.03 27.67
N LYS A 29 -20.37 21.04 28.84
CA LYS A 29 -21.74 21.56 28.92
C LYS A 29 -21.82 23.09 28.84
N HIS A 30 -20.73 23.80 29.16
CA HIS A 30 -20.68 25.28 29.22
C HIS A 30 -19.83 25.91 28.12
N MET A 31 -19.26 25.10 27.21
CA MET A 31 -18.54 25.61 26.05
C MET A 31 -19.52 26.20 25.04
N THR A 32 -19.15 27.36 24.48
CA THR A 32 -19.89 27.96 23.37
C THR A 32 -19.72 27.08 22.08
N THR A 33 -20.65 27.20 21.17
CA THR A 33 -20.58 26.48 19.86
C THR A 33 -19.26 26.75 19.16
N HIS A 34 -18.80 27.99 19.13
CA HIS A 34 -17.51 28.38 18.54
C HIS A 34 -16.31 27.72 19.20
N SER A 35 -16.31 27.60 20.56
CA SER A 35 -15.24 26.92 21.29
C SER A 35 -15.22 25.42 21.02
N LYS A 36 -16.38 24.78 20.83
CA LYS A 36 -16.49 23.37 20.45
C LYS A 36 -15.95 23.11 19.04
N GLU A 37 -16.26 23.99 18.09
CA GLU A 37 -15.74 23.92 16.71
C GLU A 37 -14.22 24.10 16.67
N GLN A 38 -13.68 25.07 17.42
CA GLN A 38 -12.23 25.24 17.52
C GLN A 38 -11.54 24.02 18.14
N LEU A 39 -12.12 23.43 19.17
CA LEU A 39 -11.57 22.21 19.80
C LEU A 39 -11.58 21.03 18.81
N ALA A 40 -12.68 20.84 18.08
CA ALA A 40 -12.79 19.80 17.07
C ALA A 40 -11.77 20.00 15.93
N THR A 41 -11.58 21.23 15.46
CA THR A 41 -10.61 21.58 14.43
C THR A 41 -9.18 21.34 14.90
N ASN A 42 -8.84 21.73 16.14
CA ASN A 42 -7.53 21.50 16.72
C ASN A 42 -7.24 20.00 16.92
N LYS A 43 -8.23 19.23 17.37
CA LYS A 43 -8.12 17.78 17.47
C LYS A 43 -7.87 17.14 16.11
N SER A 44 -8.65 17.51 15.08
CA SER A 44 -8.45 17.00 13.72
C SER A 44 -7.06 17.33 13.16
N ARG A 45 -6.54 18.54 13.41
CA ARG A 45 -5.17 18.92 13.02
C ARG A 45 -4.12 18.08 13.76
N LEU A 46 -4.29 17.86 15.05
CA LEU A 46 -3.37 17.04 15.84
C LEU A 46 -3.36 15.60 15.36
N ASP A 47 -4.54 15.02 15.14
CA ASP A 47 -4.68 13.65 14.61
C ASP A 47 -4.00 13.52 13.23
N ALA A 48 -4.19 14.49 12.34
CA ALA A 48 -3.53 14.52 11.03
C ALA A 48 -2.00 14.62 11.16
N THR A 49 -1.49 15.43 12.09
CA THR A 49 -0.05 15.55 12.34
C THR A 49 0.54 14.23 12.87
N VAL A 50 -0.14 13.57 13.81
CA VAL A 50 0.29 12.28 14.35
C VAL A 50 0.34 11.21 13.24
N ILE A 51 -0.69 11.15 12.39
CA ILE A 51 -0.72 10.22 11.25
C ILE A 51 0.42 10.50 10.28
N ALA A 52 0.69 11.77 9.95
CA ALA A 52 1.79 12.14 9.07
C ALA A 52 3.16 11.71 9.64
N THR A 53 3.40 11.99 10.93
CA THR A 53 4.65 11.61 11.61
C THR A 53 4.83 10.08 11.66
N GLN A 54 3.77 9.33 11.92
CA GLN A 54 3.82 7.86 11.90
C GLN A 54 4.16 7.34 10.51
N ARG A 55 3.54 7.91 9.47
CA ARG A 55 3.85 7.55 8.08
C ARG A 55 5.31 7.81 7.71
N GLU A 56 5.85 8.98 8.08
CA GLU A 56 7.25 9.32 7.85
C GLU A 56 8.19 8.33 8.55
N ALA A 57 7.87 7.96 9.81
CA ALA A 57 8.65 6.98 10.55
C ALA A 57 8.63 5.59 9.88
N GLU A 58 7.48 5.14 9.39
CA GLU A 58 7.35 3.87 8.66
C GLU A 58 8.16 3.89 7.36
N ILE A 59 8.14 5.01 6.62
CA ILE A 59 8.91 5.17 5.38
C ILE A 59 10.41 5.13 5.70
N MET A 60 10.88 5.84 6.73
CA MET A 60 12.28 5.81 7.16
C MET A 60 12.75 4.41 7.57
N MET A 61 11.90 3.64 8.23
CA MET A 61 12.22 2.25 8.58
C MET A 61 12.36 1.39 7.32
N ARG A 62 11.49 1.57 6.33
CA ARG A 62 11.57 0.86 5.04
C ARG A 62 12.81 1.24 4.23
N GLU A 63 13.20 2.52 4.23
CA GLU A 63 14.46 2.97 3.63
C GLU A 63 15.65 2.21 4.21
N ARG A 64 15.68 2.06 5.53
CA ARG A 64 16.74 1.32 6.22
C ARG A 64 16.72 -0.18 5.94
N GLU A 65 15.53 -0.79 5.87
CA GLU A 65 15.37 -2.24 5.66
C GLU A 65 15.49 -2.66 4.20
N ASP A 66 14.95 -1.87 3.28
CA ASP A 66 14.86 -2.19 1.86
C ASP A 66 15.94 -1.50 1.02
N GLY A 67 16.67 -0.52 1.58
CA GLY A 67 17.68 0.26 0.88
C GLY A 67 17.09 1.13 -0.24
N ILE A 68 15.80 1.54 -0.11
CA ILE A 68 15.13 2.45 -1.05
C ILE A 68 15.14 3.86 -0.50
N SER A 69 15.14 4.87 -1.37
CA SER A 69 15.07 6.27 -0.92
C SER A 69 13.71 6.61 -0.30
N PHE A 70 13.69 7.60 0.59
CA PHE A 70 12.45 8.13 1.17
C PHE A 70 11.43 8.53 0.09
N GLU A 71 11.90 9.15 -0.98
CA GLU A 71 11.05 9.59 -2.10
C GLU A 71 10.39 8.41 -2.80
N SER A 72 11.16 7.36 -3.13
CA SER A 72 10.65 6.14 -3.75
C SER A 72 9.65 5.41 -2.84
N ALA A 73 9.95 5.33 -1.54
CA ALA A 73 9.07 4.70 -0.57
C ALA A 73 7.73 5.46 -0.42
N SER A 74 7.78 6.80 -0.38
CA SER A 74 6.59 7.66 -0.34
C SER A 74 5.76 7.53 -1.62
N LEU A 75 6.43 7.51 -2.78
CA LEU A 75 5.79 7.34 -4.08
C LEU A 75 5.06 5.99 -4.18
N ILE A 76 5.69 4.91 -3.71
CA ILE A 76 5.09 3.57 -3.66
C ILE A 76 3.84 3.55 -2.76
N ASP A 77 3.88 4.21 -1.61
CA ASP A 77 2.72 4.28 -0.72
C ASP A 77 1.56 5.05 -1.35
N ASP A 78 1.82 6.12 -2.07
CA ASP A 78 0.78 6.87 -2.78
C ASP A 78 0.23 6.07 -3.98
N LEU A 79 1.09 5.34 -4.69
CA LEU A 79 0.69 4.41 -5.75
C LEU A 79 -0.25 3.33 -5.22
N LEU A 80 0.05 2.74 -4.07
CA LEU A 80 -0.80 1.74 -3.45
C LEU A 80 -2.11 2.33 -2.92
N LYS A 81 -2.10 3.55 -2.39
CA LYS A 81 -3.34 4.27 -2.02
C LYS A 81 -4.23 4.48 -3.24
N GLU A 82 -3.66 4.95 -4.36
CA GLU A 82 -4.41 5.08 -5.62
C GLU A 82 -4.99 3.74 -6.05
N ALA A 83 -4.19 2.67 -6.04
CA ALA A 83 -4.66 1.33 -6.35
C ALA A 83 -5.85 0.91 -5.48
N ALA A 84 -5.82 1.22 -4.18
CA ALA A 84 -6.88 0.90 -3.22
C ALA A 84 -8.21 1.61 -3.53
N THR A 85 -8.20 2.82 -4.10
CA THR A 85 -9.43 3.55 -4.47
C THR A 85 -10.28 2.81 -5.51
N HIS A 86 -9.69 1.82 -6.17
CA HIS A 86 -10.34 1.02 -7.20
C HIS A 86 -10.91 -0.31 -6.69
N ILE A 87 -10.69 -0.68 -5.42
CA ILE A 87 -11.20 -1.94 -4.85
C ILE A 87 -12.71 -2.06 -5.09
N GLY A 88 -13.15 -3.25 -5.53
CA GLY A 88 -14.54 -3.55 -5.85
C GLY A 88 -14.97 -3.18 -7.28
N LYS A 89 -14.20 -2.40 -8.05
CA LYS A 89 -14.50 -2.14 -9.46
C LYS A 89 -14.46 -3.43 -10.28
N ARG A 90 -15.37 -3.55 -11.24
CA ARG A 90 -15.57 -4.78 -12.02
C ARG A 90 -14.40 -5.07 -12.95
N TYR A 91 -14.13 -6.35 -13.14
CA TYR A 91 -13.27 -6.84 -14.21
C TYR A 91 -14.00 -6.76 -15.57
N SER A 92 -13.31 -6.29 -16.58
CA SER A 92 -13.75 -6.36 -17.98
C SER A 92 -12.54 -6.53 -18.89
N LEU A 93 -12.53 -7.61 -19.68
CA LEU A 93 -11.40 -7.92 -20.57
C LEU A 93 -11.16 -6.77 -21.57
N GLY A 94 -9.89 -6.36 -21.72
CA GLY A 94 -9.46 -5.25 -22.58
C GLY A 94 -9.69 -3.86 -21.98
N SER A 95 -10.36 -3.74 -20.85
CA SER A 95 -10.65 -2.45 -20.22
C SER A 95 -9.44 -1.87 -19.49
N LYS A 96 -9.20 -0.55 -19.68
CA LYS A 96 -8.04 0.19 -19.16
C LYS A 96 -8.41 1.25 -18.10
N GLY A 97 -9.63 1.18 -17.55
CA GLY A 97 -10.14 2.10 -16.53
C GLY A 97 -10.83 3.34 -17.08
N PRO A 98 -11.28 4.27 -16.23
CA PRO A 98 -11.33 4.15 -14.75
C PRO A 98 -12.56 3.40 -14.21
N LYS A 99 -13.58 3.08 -15.04
CA LYS A 99 -14.84 2.44 -14.58
C LYS A 99 -14.68 0.93 -14.36
N THR A 100 -13.97 0.26 -15.26
CA THR A 100 -13.68 -1.17 -15.23
C THR A 100 -12.25 -1.43 -15.66
N PHE A 101 -11.70 -2.62 -15.35
CA PHE A 101 -10.32 -2.95 -15.65
C PHE A 101 -10.15 -4.41 -16.05
N ASP A 102 -9.21 -4.70 -16.95
CA ASP A 102 -8.52 -5.99 -16.97
C ASP A 102 -7.27 -5.93 -16.09
N CYS A 103 -6.54 -7.04 -15.96
CA CYS A 103 -5.37 -7.11 -15.06
C CYS A 103 -4.28 -6.10 -15.44
N SER A 104 -3.85 -6.06 -16.70
CA SER A 104 -2.84 -5.13 -17.19
C SER A 104 -3.35 -3.70 -17.33
N GLY A 105 -4.64 -3.54 -17.57
CA GLY A 105 -5.30 -2.24 -17.57
C GLY A 105 -5.27 -1.59 -16.20
N PHE A 106 -5.51 -2.38 -15.15
CA PHE A 106 -5.44 -1.90 -13.79
C PHE A 106 -4.02 -1.47 -13.40
N SER A 107 -3.04 -2.37 -13.50
CA SER A 107 -1.65 -2.04 -13.18
C SER A 107 -1.14 -0.85 -14.02
N GLY A 108 -1.38 -0.87 -15.34
CA GLY A 108 -0.98 0.21 -16.24
C GLY A 108 -1.67 1.54 -15.94
N TYR A 109 -2.93 1.51 -15.49
CA TYR A 109 -3.65 2.72 -15.08
C TYR A 109 -3.02 3.32 -13.82
N VAL A 110 -2.82 2.51 -12.78
CA VAL A 110 -2.24 2.96 -11.50
C VAL A 110 -0.86 3.57 -11.71
N TYR A 111 0.05 2.85 -12.38
CA TYR A 111 1.41 3.35 -12.63
C TYR A 111 1.44 4.64 -13.45
N ARG A 112 0.51 4.79 -14.40
CA ARG A 112 0.42 6.00 -15.24
C ARG A 112 0.02 7.25 -14.47
N GLN A 113 -0.73 7.14 -13.37
CA GLN A 113 -1.03 8.29 -12.49
C GLN A 113 0.25 8.89 -11.89
N PHE A 114 1.33 8.10 -11.82
CA PHE A 114 2.63 8.49 -11.28
C PHE A 114 3.71 8.65 -12.36
N GLY A 115 3.30 8.77 -13.63
CA GLY A 115 4.21 9.05 -14.75
C GLY A 115 4.89 7.82 -15.39
N TYR A 116 4.55 6.59 -14.95
CA TYR A 116 5.17 5.37 -15.50
C TYR A 116 4.30 4.72 -16.58
N SER A 117 4.83 4.59 -17.80
CA SER A 117 4.19 3.88 -18.90
C SER A 117 4.76 2.47 -19.04
N ILE A 118 4.15 1.51 -18.36
CA ILE A 118 4.68 0.14 -18.19
C ILE A 118 4.23 -0.86 -19.28
N GLY A 119 3.48 -0.40 -20.30
CA GLY A 119 3.00 -1.23 -21.40
C GLY A 119 1.52 -1.60 -21.31
N ALA A 120 0.97 -2.02 -22.45
CA ALA A 120 -0.48 -2.19 -22.64
C ALA A 120 -1.03 -3.55 -22.19
N CYS A 121 -0.21 -4.59 -22.17
CA CYS A 121 -0.62 -5.94 -21.76
C CYS A 121 0.37 -6.53 -20.74
N SER A 122 -0.03 -7.58 -20.03
CA SER A 122 0.80 -8.19 -18.99
C SER A 122 2.14 -8.73 -19.51
N ARG A 123 2.21 -9.16 -20.76
CA ARG A 123 3.46 -9.61 -21.39
C ARG A 123 4.43 -8.46 -21.66
N ASP A 124 3.92 -7.30 -22.04
CA ASP A 124 4.74 -6.10 -22.23
C ASP A 124 5.24 -5.58 -20.89
N GLN A 125 4.35 -5.53 -19.89
CA GLN A 125 4.70 -5.15 -18.53
C GLN A 125 5.76 -6.06 -17.91
N TYR A 126 5.76 -7.35 -18.26
CA TYR A 126 6.79 -8.29 -17.80
C TYR A 126 8.19 -8.01 -18.38
N LYS A 127 8.27 -7.23 -19.44
CA LYS A 127 9.56 -6.78 -20.03
C LYS A 127 10.02 -5.44 -19.49
N TYR A 128 9.18 -4.75 -18.70
CA TYR A 128 9.45 -3.41 -18.20
C TYR A 128 9.97 -3.45 -16.76
N GLY A 129 11.00 -2.65 -16.49
CA GLY A 129 11.64 -2.58 -15.18
C GLY A 129 12.66 -3.67 -14.89
N ALA A 130 13.29 -3.62 -13.74
CA ALA A 130 14.31 -4.56 -13.31
C ALA A 130 13.69 -5.91 -12.90
N HIS A 131 14.40 -7.01 -13.16
CA HIS A 131 14.03 -8.34 -12.64
C HIS A 131 14.17 -8.36 -11.12
N VAL A 132 13.21 -8.99 -10.43
CA VAL A 132 13.23 -9.15 -8.98
C VAL A 132 13.04 -10.62 -8.62
N ASP A 133 13.95 -11.14 -7.82
CA ASP A 133 13.77 -12.46 -7.24
C ASP A 133 12.65 -12.42 -6.18
N ARG A 134 11.91 -13.52 -6.02
CA ARG A 134 10.79 -13.57 -5.09
C ARG A 134 11.17 -13.22 -3.64
N LYS A 135 12.38 -13.57 -3.21
CA LYS A 135 12.89 -13.24 -1.87
C LYS A 135 13.16 -11.75 -1.65
N ASP A 136 13.35 -11.00 -2.73
CA ASP A 136 13.70 -9.58 -2.73
C ASP A 136 12.50 -8.68 -3.10
N LEU A 137 11.28 -9.27 -3.08
CA LEU A 137 10.05 -8.53 -3.34
C LEU A 137 9.84 -7.39 -2.34
N ARG A 138 9.31 -6.28 -2.85
CA ARG A 138 8.92 -5.09 -2.08
C ARG A 138 7.52 -4.64 -2.47
N LYS A 139 6.88 -3.86 -1.62
CA LYS A 139 5.66 -3.13 -1.98
C LYS A 139 5.86 -2.38 -3.29
N GLY A 140 4.83 -2.36 -4.14
CA GLY A 140 4.88 -1.70 -5.43
C GLY A 140 5.49 -2.54 -6.56
N ASP A 141 6.18 -3.65 -6.32
CA ASP A 141 6.66 -4.52 -7.40
C ASP A 141 5.48 -5.12 -8.20
N LEU A 142 5.70 -5.33 -9.49
CA LEU A 142 4.76 -6.08 -10.32
C LEU A 142 5.03 -7.58 -10.21
N VAL A 143 3.98 -8.36 -9.95
CA VAL A 143 4.04 -9.83 -9.92
C VAL A 143 3.22 -10.42 -11.05
N PHE A 144 3.77 -11.44 -11.70
CA PHE A 144 3.23 -12.00 -12.93
C PHE A 144 2.92 -13.49 -12.77
N PHE A 145 1.82 -13.88 -13.40
CA PHE A 145 1.31 -15.25 -13.34
C PHE A 145 0.90 -15.73 -14.72
N THR A 146 0.91 -17.05 -14.92
CA THR A 146 0.20 -17.66 -16.05
C THR A 146 -1.31 -17.56 -15.84
N SER A 147 -2.10 -17.62 -16.91
CA SER A 147 -3.56 -17.73 -16.87
C SER A 147 -4.02 -19.02 -17.55
N ARG A 148 -5.32 -19.33 -17.45
CA ARG A 148 -5.87 -20.50 -18.16
C ARG A 148 -5.67 -20.43 -19.68
N SER A 149 -5.73 -19.21 -20.24
CA SER A 149 -5.63 -18.96 -21.68
C SER A 149 -4.21 -18.68 -22.16
N SER A 150 -3.25 -18.42 -21.26
CA SER A 150 -1.88 -18.05 -21.64
C SER A 150 -0.91 -19.24 -21.71
N GLY A 151 -1.34 -20.43 -21.30
CA GLY A 151 -0.47 -21.60 -21.23
C GLY A 151 0.69 -21.36 -20.25
N ARG A 152 1.93 -21.47 -20.72
CA ARG A 152 3.15 -21.20 -19.95
C ARG A 152 3.56 -19.71 -19.95
N ASN A 153 2.91 -18.89 -20.78
CA ASN A 153 3.25 -17.49 -20.91
C ASN A 153 2.57 -16.64 -19.82
N VAL A 154 3.09 -15.43 -19.60
CA VAL A 154 2.44 -14.42 -18.75
C VAL A 154 1.03 -14.13 -19.28
N GLY A 155 0.06 -14.22 -18.40
CA GLY A 155 -1.36 -13.98 -18.70
C GLY A 155 -2.08 -13.20 -17.61
N HIS A 156 -1.40 -12.85 -16.52
CA HIS A 156 -1.96 -12.08 -15.41
C HIS A 156 -0.88 -11.28 -14.70
N VAL A 157 -1.27 -10.16 -14.09
CA VAL A 157 -0.40 -9.25 -13.35
C VAL A 157 -1.13 -8.68 -12.14
N GLY A 158 -0.38 -8.43 -11.07
CA GLY A 158 -0.80 -7.68 -9.89
C GLY A 158 0.34 -6.80 -9.37
N ILE A 159 0.03 -5.93 -8.43
CA ILE A 159 0.97 -5.05 -7.74
C ILE A 159 1.14 -5.58 -6.33
N VAL A 160 2.36 -5.78 -5.85
CA VAL A 160 2.65 -6.23 -4.48
C VAL A 160 2.11 -5.20 -3.49
N TRP A 161 1.24 -5.65 -2.61
CA TRP A 161 0.58 -4.86 -1.58
C TRP A 161 1.35 -4.88 -0.26
N GLU A 162 1.77 -6.06 0.14
CA GLU A 162 2.45 -6.33 1.40
C GLU A 162 3.36 -7.54 1.25
N VAL A 163 4.50 -7.53 1.94
CA VAL A 163 5.45 -8.65 1.97
C VAL A 163 5.72 -9.01 3.42
N ASP A 164 5.59 -10.29 3.73
CA ASP A 164 6.08 -10.88 4.96
C ASP A 164 7.49 -11.43 4.71
N LYS A 165 8.50 -10.72 5.17
CA LYS A 165 9.92 -11.10 5.00
C LYS A 165 10.31 -12.35 5.78
N GLN A 166 9.57 -12.70 6.84
CA GLN A 166 9.87 -13.89 7.66
C GLN A 166 9.43 -15.16 6.94
N SER A 167 8.21 -15.17 6.41
CA SER A 167 7.68 -16.34 5.68
C SER A 167 7.99 -16.33 4.19
N GLY A 168 8.40 -15.20 3.61
CA GLY A 168 8.54 -14.99 2.16
C GLY A 168 7.21 -15.01 1.43
N SER A 169 6.10 -14.84 2.15
CA SER A 169 4.76 -14.69 1.58
C SER A 169 4.48 -13.22 1.26
N PHE A 170 3.49 -12.99 0.40
CA PHE A 170 3.08 -11.63 0.06
C PHE A 170 1.60 -11.57 -0.33
N LYS A 171 1.04 -10.37 -0.23
CA LYS A 171 -0.27 -10.01 -0.78
C LYS A 171 -0.09 -9.12 -2.00
N PHE A 172 -1.04 -9.17 -2.91
CA PHE A 172 -1.00 -8.33 -4.10
C PHE A 172 -2.40 -7.85 -4.50
N ILE A 173 -2.48 -6.63 -4.99
CA ILE A 173 -3.72 -6.05 -5.51
C ILE A 173 -3.77 -6.25 -7.03
N HIS A 174 -4.91 -6.71 -7.54
CA HIS A 174 -5.08 -7.03 -8.95
C HIS A 174 -6.54 -6.99 -9.40
N ALA A 175 -6.77 -6.96 -10.72
CA ALA A 175 -8.09 -7.15 -11.30
C ALA A 175 -8.36 -8.65 -11.51
N SER A 176 -9.20 -9.23 -10.66
CA SER A 176 -9.62 -10.63 -10.72
C SER A 176 -10.87 -10.79 -11.58
N THR A 177 -10.92 -11.83 -12.43
CA THR A 177 -12.14 -12.20 -13.17
C THR A 177 -13.29 -12.62 -12.26
N ARG A 178 -12.99 -12.99 -11.00
CA ARG A 178 -13.97 -13.44 -9.98
C ARG A 178 -14.06 -12.46 -8.81
N GLY A 179 -14.33 -11.21 -9.05
CA GLY A 179 -14.51 -10.26 -7.94
C GLY A 179 -13.94 -8.88 -8.19
N GLY A 180 -13.47 -8.60 -9.42
CA GLY A 180 -12.96 -7.29 -9.78
C GLY A 180 -11.64 -6.97 -9.09
N ILE A 181 -11.42 -5.70 -8.79
CA ILE A 181 -10.21 -5.24 -8.09
C ILE A 181 -10.26 -5.68 -6.64
N LYS A 182 -9.25 -6.42 -6.22
CA LYS A 182 -9.13 -6.93 -4.85
C LYS A 182 -7.68 -7.21 -4.46
N ILE A 183 -7.45 -7.35 -3.17
CA ILE A 183 -6.20 -7.88 -2.63
C ILE A 183 -6.36 -9.40 -2.47
N SER A 184 -5.33 -10.15 -2.80
CA SER A 184 -5.26 -11.60 -2.67
C SER A 184 -3.94 -12.02 -2.05
N ASP A 185 -3.97 -13.12 -1.30
CA ASP A 185 -2.76 -13.74 -0.77
C ASP A 185 -2.05 -14.55 -1.85
N PHE A 186 -0.71 -14.62 -1.75
CA PHE A 186 0.10 -15.48 -2.59
C PHE A 186 0.06 -16.92 -2.08
N GLU A 187 -1.01 -17.62 -2.41
CA GLU A 187 -1.25 -19.00 -1.99
C GLU A 187 -1.92 -19.86 -3.08
N GLY A 188 -1.93 -21.16 -2.88
CA GLY A 188 -2.70 -22.12 -3.66
C GLY A 188 -2.59 -21.94 -5.17
N TYR A 189 -3.62 -21.34 -5.76
CA TYR A 189 -3.72 -21.09 -7.20
C TYR A 189 -2.57 -20.23 -7.75
N TYR A 190 -2.16 -19.18 -7.04
CA TYR A 190 -1.14 -18.25 -7.49
C TYR A 190 0.28 -18.79 -7.37
N VAL A 191 0.56 -19.60 -6.34
CA VAL A 191 1.86 -20.26 -6.18
C VAL A 191 2.21 -21.12 -7.39
N LYS A 192 1.26 -21.91 -7.89
CA LYS A 192 1.44 -22.81 -9.04
C LYS A 192 1.57 -22.07 -10.38
N ARG A 193 1.26 -20.77 -10.40
CA ARG A 193 1.19 -19.96 -11.64
C ARG A 193 2.17 -18.80 -11.66
N TYR A 194 2.95 -18.64 -10.62
CA TYR A 194 3.94 -17.58 -10.53
C TYR A 194 4.98 -17.71 -11.63
N VAL A 195 5.27 -16.60 -12.32
CA VAL A 195 6.24 -16.51 -13.41
C VAL A 195 7.46 -15.70 -12.99
N GLY A 196 7.26 -14.61 -12.26
CA GLY A 196 8.34 -13.71 -11.85
C GLY A 196 7.81 -12.34 -11.42
N ALA A 197 8.74 -11.44 -11.13
CA ALA A 197 8.42 -10.08 -10.72
C ALA A 197 9.29 -9.04 -11.44
N ARG A 198 8.81 -7.79 -11.43
CA ARG A 198 9.50 -6.63 -12.00
C ARG A 198 9.39 -5.43 -11.07
N ARG A 199 10.48 -4.70 -10.89
CA ARG A 199 10.53 -3.42 -10.17
C ARG A 199 10.56 -2.28 -11.15
N VAL A 200 9.66 -1.32 -10.95
CA VAL A 200 9.51 -0.13 -11.80
C VAL A 200 10.03 1.12 -11.08
N ILE A 201 9.82 1.17 -9.77
CA ILE A 201 10.26 2.26 -8.88
C ILE A 201 11.35 1.70 -7.98
N ASP A 202 12.54 2.28 -8.07
CA ASP A 202 13.72 1.85 -7.31
C ASP A 202 14.07 2.84 -6.22
#